data_86c05c05f61d4359df7cfe7c215f9efe
#
_entry.id   86c05c05f61d4359df7cfe7c215f9efe
#
_cell.length_a   1.000
_cell.length_b   1.000
_cell.length_c   1.000
_cell.angle_alpha   90.00
_cell.angle_beta   90.00
_cell.angle_gamma   90.00
#
_symmetry.space_group_name_H-M   'P 1'
#
loop_
_entity.id
_entity.type
_entity.pdbx_description
1 polymer ?
#
loop_
_entity_poly.entity_id
_entity_poly.type
_entity_poly.pdbx_seq_one_letter_code
_entity_poly.pdbx_strand_id
1 'polypeptide(L)'
;TNYPKQFVDLDDDFTLFQKTFNRIQSLSNKFIKIKEVLIVTNEKYRYLVLQQLEKLNNNLKFRLILEPISLNTAPSLTLASFAAVNSNLVVLPSDHYIKNDKILTSSIQKAVRHLDDHCIFLLGTKPKSNQSSYGYITYTGNETIKDVTGFVEKPDSNLAQELISNGNSLWNSGIFILKSKTWLNAISITNKLIYKSIEKSWKKKTTDGLFERPDRKSFSKSSSKSIDYAVIEKAISISLKIKLIELKTKWSDLGEYNSLDSIYRKNNKGNIIQGEVIEKDTFNTTV
;
A
#
# COMPACT_ATOMS: atom_id res chain seq x y z
N THR A 1 -12.60 14.47 10.41
CA THR A 1 -11.56 15.51 10.28
C THR A 1 -11.07 15.56 8.83
N ASN A 2 -10.90 16.77 8.28
CA ASN A 2 -10.38 16.97 6.92
C ASN A 2 -8.86 16.73 6.80
N TYR A 3 -8.20 16.29 7.86
CA TYR A 3 -6.77 16.05 7.90
C TYR A 3 -6.48 14.57 7.63
N PRO A 4 -5.66 14.24 6.60
CA PRO A 4 -5.43 12.85 6.22
C PRO A 4 -4.63 12.08 7.26
N LYS A 5 -5.05 10.85 7.52
CA LYS A 5 -4.51 9.94 8.53
C LYS A 5 -2.99 9.77 8.43
N GLN A 6 -2.45 9.67 7.22
CA GLN A 6 -1.02 9.46 6.99
C GLN A 6 -0.11 10.58 7.51
N PHE A 7 -0.66 11.76 7.73
CA PHE A 7 0.07 12.93 8.24
C PHE A 7 -0.14 13.18 9.72
N VAL A 8 -0.91 12.32 10.39
CA VAL A 8 -1.08 12.37 11.85
C VAL A 8 0.13 11.73 12.51
N ASP A 9 0.63 12.41 13.53
CA ASP A 9 1.64 11.89 14.44
C ASP A 9 0.98 10.95 15.47
N LEU A 10 1.48 9.75 15.62
CA LEU A 10 0.81 8.74 16.41
C LEU A 10 1.50 8.43 17.75
N ASP A 11 2.79 8.66 17.89
CA ASP A 11 3.51 8.35 19.15
C ASP A 11 5.04 8.55 19.07
N ASP A 12 5.54 8.85 17.91
CA ASP A 12 6.95 9.09 17.66
C ASP A 12 7.08 10.43 16.95
N ASP A 13 8.28 10.92 16.81
CA ASP A 13 8.60 12.15 16.06
C ASP A 13 8.21 12.10 14.57
N PHE A 14 7.61 11.00 14.08
CA PHE A 14 7.33 10.78 12.67
C PHE A 14 5.89 10.33 12.41
N THR A 15 5.27 10.95 11.40
CA THR A 15 3.97 10.53 10.86
C THR A 15 4.08 9.19 10.11
N LEU A 16 2.94 8.54 9.84
CA LEU A 16 2.92 7.28 9.05
C LEU A 16 3.55 7.45 7.66
N PHE A 17 3.31 8.61 7.02
CA PHE A 17 3.91 8.96 5.74
C PHE A 17 5.45 9.03 5.87
N GLN A 18 5.96 9.73 6.87
CA GLN A 18 7.39 9.85 7.12
C GLN A 18 8.04 8.50 7.45
N LYS A 19 7.39 7.68 8.28
CA LYS A 19 7.83 6.31 8.57
C LYS A 19 7.90 5.48 7.29
N THR A 20 6.90 5.58 6.41
CA THR A 20 6.92 4.87 5.13
C THR A 20 8.05 5.34 4.23
N PHE A 21 8.31 6.64 4.18
CA PHE A 21 9.43 7.19 3.41
C PHE A 21 10.79 6.74 3.96
N ASN A 22 10.98 6.76 5.29
CA ASN A 22 12.22 6.29 5.93
C ASN A 22 12.48 4.80 5.69
N ARG A 23 11.44 3.96 5.62
CA ARG A 23 11.56 2.52 5.29
C ARG A 23 12.18 2.29 3.92
N ILE A 24 11.92 3.20 2.95
CA ILE A 24 12.45 3.08 1.59
C ILE A 24 13.98 3.17 1.60
N GLN A 25 14.57 4.00 2.45
CA GLN A 25 16.04 4.11 2.54
C GLN A 25 16.69 2.76 2.88
N SER A 26 16.06 1.98 3.75
CA SER A 26 16.59 0.68 4.17
C SER A 26 16.45 -0.42 3.11
N LEU A 27 15.71 -0.20 2.01
CA LEU A 27 15.60 -1.17 0.92
C LEU A 27 16.88 -1.27 0.08
N SER A 28 17.67 -0.20 0.02
CA SER A 28 18.92 -0.20 -0.75
C SER A 28 19.97 -1.12 -0.12
N ASN A 29 20.61 -1.93 -0.96
CA ASN A 29 21.73 -2.78 -0.57
C ASN A 29 22.65 -3.00 -1.78
N LYS A 30 23.62 -3.94 -1.68
CA LYS A 30 24.54 -4.25 -2.77
C LYS A 30 23.86 -4.77 -4.06
N PHE A 31 22.61 -5.27 -3.97
CA PHE A 31 21.87 -5.84 -5.11
C PHE A 31 20.71 -4.95 -5.57
N ILE A 32 20.16 -4.09 -4.69
CA ILE A 32 18.99 -3.26 -4.95
C ILE A 32 19.37 -1.81 -4.71
N LYS A 33 19.19 -0.99 -5.75
CA LYS A 33 19.37 0.47 -5.70
C LYS A 33 18.03 1.15 -5.94
N ILE A 34 17.64 2.02 -5.03
CA ILE A 34 16.48 2.88 -5.21
C ILE A 34 16.89 4.00 -6.18
N LYS A 35 16.22 4.07 -7.32
CA LYS A 35 16.45 5.09 -8.33
C LYS A 35 15.82 6.41 -7.90
N GLU A 36 14.55 6.34 -7.50
CA GLU A 36 13.75 7.48 -7.05
C GLU A 36 12.52 6.99 -6.29
N VAL A 37 11.88 7.91 -5.58
CA VAL A 37 10.58 7.71 -4.92
C VAL A 37 9.52 8.51 -5.67
N LEU A 38 8.48 7.83 -6.16
CA LEU A 38 7.31 8.47 -6.75
C LEU A 38 6.23 8.58 -5.68
N ILE A 39 5.83 9.79 -5.36
CA ILE A 39 4.77 10.06 -4.39
C ILE A 39 3.53 10.47 -5.19
N VAL A 40 2.55 9.57 -5.27
CA VAL A 40 1.28 9.86 -5.93
C VAL A 40 0.29 10.33 -4.88
N THR A 41 -0.18 11.55 -5.02
CA THR A 41 -1.09 12.19 -4.04
C THR A 41 -2.05 13.15 -4.72
N ASN A 42 -3.13 13.53 -4.03
CA ASN A 42 -4.03 14.56 -4.55
C ASN A 42 -3.35 15.93 -4.53
N GLU A 43 -3.60 16.76 -5.57
CA GLU A 43 -3.05 18.12 -5.76
C GLU A 43 -3.16 18.99 -4.49
N LYS A 44 -4.26 18.87 -3.75
CA LYS A 44 -4.51 19.68 -2.53
C LYS A 44 -3.52 19.42 -1.40
N TYR A 45 -2.85 18.26 -1.41
CA TYR A 45 -1.90 17.87 -0.35
C TYR A 45 -0.42 18.11 -0.72
N ARG A 46 -0.13 18.68 -1.89
CA ARG A 46 1.25 18.84 -2.39
C ARG A 46 2.21 19.52 -1.41
N TYR A 47 1.77 20.60 -0.80
CA TYR A 47 2.62 21.34 0.15
C TYR A 47 2.74 20.63 1.50
N LEU A 48 1.69 19.94 1.94
CA LEU A 48 1.73 19.13 3.15
C LEU A 48 2.73 17.98 3.00
N VAL A 49 2.77 17.32 1.84
CA VAL A 49 3.77 16.30 1.53
C VAL A 49 5.18 16.87 1.56
N LEU A 50 5.42 18.02 0.92
CA LEU A 50 6.74 18.68 0.97
C LEU A 50 7.17 19.01 2.38
N GLN A 51 6.29 19.63 3.19
CA GLN A 51 6.55 19.96 4.58
C GLN A 51 6.93 18.70 5.40
N GLN A 52 6.28 17.56 5.15
CA GLN A 52 6.61 16.31 5.80
C GLN A 52 8.00 15.79 5.39
N LEU A 53 8.38 15.95 4.11
CA LEU A 53 9.67 15.50 3.59
C LEU A 53 10.84 16.39 4.04
N GLU A 54 10.62 17.70 4.17
CA GLU A 54 11.61 18.66 4.66
C GLU A 54 12.08 18.34 6.08
N LYS A 55 11.21 17.74 6.90
CA LYS A 55 11.56 17.29 8.25
C LYS A 55 12.45 16.04 8.26
N LEU A 56 12.61 15.37 7.13
CA LEU A 56 13.37 14.14 7.02
C LEU A 56 14.80 14.43 6.53
N ASN A 57 15.80 13.92 7.25
CA ASN A 57 17.17 13.91 6.78
C ASN A 57 17.36 12.74 5.79
N ASN A 58 17.07 12.97 4.52
CA ASN A 58 17.16 11.94 3.48
C ASN A 58 17.82 12.49 2.21
N ASN A 59 18.49 11.58 1.47
CA ASN A 59 19.15 11.87 0.20
C ASN A 59 18.48 11.20 -0.99
N LEU A 60 17.25 10.66 -0.82
CA LEU A 60 16.54 10.00 -1.90
C LEU A 60 15.96 11.02 -2.87
N LYS A 61 16.18 10.80 -4.15
CA LYS A 61 15.49 11.57 -5.19
C LYS A 61 14.00 11.22 -5.15
N PHE A 62 13.15 12.22 -5.23
CA PHE A 62 11.70 12.02 -5.28
C PHE A 62 11.02 12.95 -6.27
N ARG A 63 9.85 12.58 -6.74
CA ARG A 63 8.93 13.40 -7.53
C ARG A 63 7.51 13.20 -7.01
N LEU A 64 6.68 14.24 -7.12
CA LEU A 64 5.27 14.20 -6.77
C LEU A 64 4.42 14.15 -8.03
N ILE A 65 3.60 13.12 -8.15
CA ILE A 65 2.57 13.00 -9.17
C ILE A 65 1.26 13.46 -8.53
N LEU A 66 0.70 14.56 -9.02
CA LEU A 66 -0.42 15.23 -8.39
C LEU A 66 -1.72 14.88 -9.09
N GLU A 67 -2.51 14.02 -8.47
CA GLU A 67 -3.82 13.64 -8.99
C GLU A 67 -4.80 14.83 -8.91
N PRO A 68 -5.43 15.21 -10.02
CA PRO A 68 -6.38 16.34 -10.03
C PRO A 68 -7.70 16.05 -9.31
N ILE A 69 -8.05 14.77 -9.16
CA ILE A 69 -9.18 14.22 -8.39
C ILE A 69 -8.79 12.85 -7.84
N SER A 70 -9.47 12.38 -6.80
CA SER A 70 -9.20 11.05 -6.23
C SER A 70 -10.01 9.97 -6.96
N LEU A 71 -9.35 8.99 -7.56
CA LEU A 71 -9.97 7.87 -8.31
C LEU A 71 -9.54 6.48 -7.81
N ASN A 72 -9.15 6.39 -6.53
CA ASN A 72 -8.68 5.15 -5.93
C ASN A 72 -7.30 4.68 -6.49
N THR A 73 -6.81 3.52 -6.09
CA THR A 73 -5.40 3.12 -6.20
C THR A 73 -4.98 2.60 -7.59
N ALA A 74 -5.89 2.06 -8.41
CA ALA A 74 -5.51 1.57 -9.73
C ALA A 74 -5.09 2.69 -10.71
N PRO A 75 -5.81 3.83 -10.83
CA PRO A 75 -5.33 4.98 -11.58
C PRO A 75 -3.99 5.53 -11.08
N SER A 76 -3.79 5.59 -9.75
CA SER A 76 -2.55 6.05 -9.12
C SER A 76 -1.35 5.17 -9.50
N LEU A 77 -1.50 3.83 -9.40
CA LEU A 77 -0.44 2.89 -9.81
C LEU A 77 -0.21 2.94 -11.33
N THR A 78 -1.24 3.18 -12.12
CA THR A 78 -1.09 3.32 -13.57
C THR A 78 -0.30 4.58 -13.93
N LEU A 79 -0.54 5.71 -13.23
CA LEU A 79 0.31 6.91 -13.35
C LEU A 79 1.77 6.63 -13.00
N ALA A 80 2.01 6.02 -11.82
CA ALA A 80 3.36 5.66 -11.38
C ALA A 80 4.06 4.74 -12.39
N SER A 81 3.31 3.81 -13.01
CA SER A 81 3.85 2.89 -14.01
C SER A 81 4.22 3.60 -15.32
N PHE A 82 3.46 4.61 -15.75
CA PHE A 82 3.85 5.47 -16.88
C PHE A 82 5.00 6.41 -16.53
N ALA A 83 5.12 6.85 -15.29
CA ALA A 83 6.22 7.69 -14.83
C ALA A 83 7.56 6.92 -14.72
N ALA A 84 7.50 5.62 -14.47
CA ALA A 84 8.65 4.74 -14.26
C ALA A 84 8.64 3.55 -15.24
N VAL A 85 8.54 3.83 -16.54
CA VAL A 85 8.55 2.80 -17.59
C VAL A 85 9.80 1.92 -17.46
N ASN A 86 9.63 0.60 -17.68
CA ASN A 86 10.69 -0.41 -17.60
C ASN A 86 11.41 -0.48 -16.22
N SER A 87 10.71 -0.14 -15.15
CA SER A 87 11.24 -0.21 -13.79
C SER A 87 10.53 -1.28 -12.96
N ASN A 88 11.22 -1.80 -11.95
CA ASN A 88 10.60 -2.52 -10.86
C ASN A 88 10.00 -1.51 -9.89
N LEU A 89 8.76 -1.71 -9.51
CA LEU A 89 8.01 -0.87 -8.59
C LEU A 89 7.79 -1.61 -7.28
N VAL A 90 8.07 -0.93 -6.17
CA VAL A 90 7.63 -1.31 -4.83
C VAL A 90 6.54 -0.32 -4.44
N VAL A 91 5.32 -0.79 -4.35
CA VAL A 91 4.13 0.01 -4.04
C VAL A 91 3.81 -0.12 -2.57
N LEU A 92 3.85 1.00 -1.86
CA LEU A 92 3.64 1.07 -0.42
C LEU A 92 2.50 2.04 -0.10
N PRO A 93 1.48 1.61 0.67
CA PRO A 93 0.54 2.55 1.29
C PRO A 93 1.26 3.48 2.26
N SER A 94 0.90 4.76 2.24
CA SER A 94 1.55 5.79 3.07
C SER A 94 0.98 5.89 4.49
N ASP A 95 -0.07 5.14 4.79
CA ASP A 95 -0.89 5.27 5.99
C ASP A 95 -0.97 3.97 6.83
N HIS A 96 -0.10 2.99 6.52
CA HIS A 96 -0.06 1.72 7.22
C HIS A 96 1.01 1.69 8.32
N TYR A 97 0.63 1.11 9.46
CA TYR A 97 1.56 0.79 10.53
C TYR A 97 2.23 -0.56 10.29
N ILE A 98 3.54 -0.62 10.42
CA ILE A 98 4.34 -1.85 10.37
C ILE A 98 5.36 -1.78 11.50
N LYS A 99 5.35 -2.78 12.39
CA LYS A 99 6.18 -2.75 13.60
C LYS A 99 7.66 -3.00 13.32
N ASN A 100 7.98 -3.86 12.37
CA ASN A 100 9.36 -4.29 12.11
C ASN A 100 9.76 -4.05 10.65
N ASP A 101 10.48 -2.95 10.43
CA ASP A 101 10.93 -2.54 9.11
C ASP A 101 11.96 -3.50 8.50
N LYS A 102 12.76 -4.21 9.31
CA LYS A 102 13.73 -5.20 8.80
C LYS A 102 13.03 -6.40 8.16
N ILE A 103 11.91 -6.84 8.74
CA ILE A 103 11.09 -7.93 8.16
C ILE A 103 10.47 -7.47 6.85
N LEU A 104 9.91 -6.26 6.80
CA LEU A 104 9.37 -5.69 5.56
C LEU A 104 10.46 -5.60 4.48
N THR A 105 11.60 -5.01 4.82
CA THR A 105 12.74 -4.85 3.90
C THR A 105 13.19 -6.19 3.34
N SER A 106 13.37 -7.21 4.18
CA SER A 106 13.79 -8.54 3.74
C SER A 106 12.75 -9.22 2.84
N SER A 107 11.45 -9.04 3.13
CA SER A 107 10.37 -9.58 2.31
C SER A 107 10.32 -8.92 0.93
N ILE A 108 10.45 -7.59 0.86
CA ILE A 108 10.52 -6.84 -0.40
C ILE A 108 11.76 -7.25 -1.20
N GLN A 109 12.94 -7.33 -0.57
CA GLN A 109 14.17 -7.73 -1.24
C GLN A 109 14.07 -9.15 -1.80
N LYS A 110 13.40 -10.06 -1.09
CA LYS A 110 13.12 -11.41 -1.59
C LYS A 110 12.20 -11.37 -2.81
N ALA A 111 11.11 -10.61 -2.77
CA ALA A 111 10.21 -10.46 -3.91
C ALA A 111 10.93 -9.89 -5.14
N VAL A 112 11.72 -8.83 -4.97
CA VAL A 112 12.46 -8.19 -6.09
C VAL A 112 13.44 -9.16 -6.77
N ARG A 113 14.09 -10.05 -6.02
CA ARG A 113 15.02 -11.07 -6.59
C ARG A 113 14.32 -12.11 -7.46
N HIS A 114 13.05 -12.37 -7.22
CA HIS A 114 12.26 -13.38 -7.95
C HIS A 114 11.23 -12.75 -8.90
N LEU A 115 11.30 -11.43 -9.09
CA LEU A 115 10.37 -10.69 -9.92
C LEU A 115 10.71 -10.88 -11.40
N ASP A 116 9.72 -11.33 -12.18
CA ASP A 116 9.78 -11.47 -13.63
C ASP A 116 8.71 -10.61 -14.34
N ASP A 117 8.61 -10.73 -15.67
CA ASP A 117 7.64 -9.97 -16.47
C ASP A 117 6.20 -10.53 -16.40
N HIS A 118 6.02 -11.68 -15.74
CA HIS A 118 4.75 -12.42 -15.74
C HIS A 118 4.15 -12.54 -14.35
N CYS A 119 4.75 -11.92 -13.33
CA CYS A 119 4.24 -12.04 -11.98
C CYS A 119 4.13 -10.68 -11.25
N ILE A 120 3.21 -10.64 -10.28
CA ILE A 120 3.09 -9.60 -9.26
C ILE A 120 3.25 -10.28 -7.90
N PHE A 121 4.06 -9.69 -7.02
CA PHE A 121 4.17 -10.13 -5.64
C PHE A 121 3.26 -9.30 -4.74
N LEU A 122 2.54 -9.98 -3.86
CA LEU A 122 1.81 -9.41 -2.74
C LEU A 122 2.51 -9.74 -1.44
N LEU A 123 2.44 -8.84 -0.47
CA LEU A 123 2.76 -9.17 0.91
C LEU A 123 1.45 -9.33 1.68
N GLY A 124 1.33 -10.42 2.41
CA GLY A 124 0.14 -10.71 3.22
C GLY A 124 0.48 -10.93 4.68
N THR A 125 -0.45 -10.66 5.59
CA THR A 125 -0.29 -10.87 7.03
C THR A 125 -1.27 -11.92 7.53
N LYS A 126 -0.85 -12.69 8.55
CA LYS A 126 -1.72 -13.72 9.12
C LYS A 126 -2.98 -13.10 9.75
N PRO A 127 -4.19 -13.56 9.38
CA PRO A 127 -5.42 -13.13 10.01
C PRO A 127 -5.43 -13.39 11.52
N LYS A 128 -5.93 -12.43 12.28
CA LYS A 128 -6.10 -12.54 13.74
C LYS A 128 -7.56 -12.61 14.18
N SER A 129 -8.45 -12.19 13.29
CA SER A 129 -9.90 -12.14 13.50
C SER A 129 -10.60 -12.14 12.14
N ASN A 130 -11.91 -12.31 12.11
CA ASN A 130 -12.71 -12.31 10.89
C ASN A 130 -13.06 -10.89 10.40
N GLN A 131 -12.04 -10.12 10.04
CA GLN A 131 -12.19 -8.75 9.54
C GLN A 131 -12.78 -8.71 8.13
N SER A 132 -13.97 -8.12 7.99
CA SER A 132 -14.61 -7.91 6.68
C SER A 132 -14.13 -6.66 5.93
N SER A 133 -13.30 -5.83 6.57
CA SER A 133 -12.72 -4.62 5.94
C SER A 133 -11.49 -4.90 5.10
N TYR A 134 -10.90 -6.09 5.18
CA TYR A 134 -9.67 -6.47 4.47
C TYR A 134 -9.92 -7.43 3.30
N GLY A 135 -9.00 -7.41 2.32
CA GLY A 135 -8.89 -8.43 1.31
C GLY A 135 -8.21 -9.70 1.85
N TYR A 136 -8.65 -10.86 1.41
CA TYR A 136 -8.09 -12.17 1.75
C TYR A 136 -7.46 -12.81 0.53
N ILE A 137 -6.23 -13.30 0.70
CA ILE A 137 -5.43 -13.94 -0.33
C ILE A 137 -5.32 -15.41 0.01
N THR A 138 -5.93 -16.29 -0.77
CA THR A 138 -5.78 -17.75 -0.61
C THR A 138 -4.57 -18.24 -1.41
N TYR A 139 -3.89 -19.26 -0.89
CA TYR A 139 -2.64 -19.71 -1.47
C TYR A 139 -2.43 -21.23 -1.29
N THR A 140 -1.51 -21.78 -2.06
CA THR A 140 -0.99 -23.15 -1.91
C THR A 140 0.51 -23.14 -1.63
N GLY A 141 0.99 -24.25 -1.09
CA GLY A 141 2.40 -24.46 -0.75
C GLY A 141 2.78 -23.94 0.63
N ASN A 142 3.82 -24.57 1.19
CA ASN A 142 4.39 -24.21 2.51
C ASN A 142 5.68 -23.41 2.41
N GLU A 143 6.11 -23.09 1.20
CA GLU A 143 7.34 -22.36 0.94
C GLU A 143 7.21 -20.87 1.31
N THR A 144 8.36 -20.20 1.37
CA THR A 144 8.38 -18.76 1.70
C THR A 144 7.69 -17.91 0.64
N ILE A 145 7.79 -18.32 -0.65
CA ILE A 145 7.07 -17.70 -1.77
C ILE A 145 5.96 -18.69 -2.15
N LYS A 146 4.73 -18.26 -1.98
CA LYS A 146 3.52 -19.07 -2.19
C LYS A 146 2.86 -18.71 -3.51
N ASP A 147 2.16 -19.66 -4.11
CA ASP A 147 1.29 -19.43 -5.26
C ASP A 147 -0.10 -19.01 -4.79
N VAL A 148 -0.60 -17.88 -5.29
CA VAL A 148 -1.95 -17.39 -4.99
C VAL A 148 -2.95 -18.19 -5.83
N THR A 149 -3.97 -18.72 -5.15
CA THR A 149 -5.06 -19.48 -5.77
C THR A 149 -6.36 -18.71 -5.84
N GLY A 150 -6.50 -17.64 -5.06
CA GLY A 150 -7.68 -16.80 -5.07
C GLY A 150 -7.47 -15.49 -4.31
N PHE A 151 -8.34 -14.54 -4.57
CA PHE A 151 -8.39 -13.25 -3.88
C PHE A 151 -9.85 -12.87 -3.67
N VAL A 152 -10.20 -12.47 -2.46
CA VAL A 152 -11.54 -12.01 -2.10
C VAL A 152 -11.42 -10.67 -1.38
N GLU A 153 -11.89 -9.60 -2.01
CA GLU A 153 -11.89 -8.27 -1.41
C GLU A 153 -13.11 -8.09 -0.52
N LYS A 154 -12.87 -7.77 0.74
CA LYS A 154 -13.91 -7.45 1.74
C LYS A 154 -15.04 -8.47 1.80
N PRO A 155 -14.75 -9.73 2.14
CA PRO A 155 -15.77 -10.76 2.30
C PRO A 155 -16.75 -10.40 3.41
N ASP A 156 -17.95 -11.00 3.40
CA ASP A 156 -18.81 -10.96 4.57
C ASP A 156 -18.18 -11.75 5.74
N SER A 157 -18.75 -11.60 6.94
CA SER A 157 -18.20 -12.20 8.16
C SER A 157 -18.14 -13.73 8.10
N ASN A 158 -19.10 -14.38 7.43
CA ASN A 158 -19.16 -15.83 7.33
C ASN A 158 -18.06 -16.37 6.42
N LEU A 159 -17.91 -15.77 5.24
CA LEU A 159 -16.84 -16.12 4.30
C LEU A 159 -15.45 -15.79 4.87
N ALA A 160 -15.30 -14.67 5.59
CA ALA A 160 -14.07 -14.33 6.29
C ALA A 160 -13.68 -15.40 7.31
N GLN A 161 -14.66 -15.89 8.09
CA GLN A 161 -14.45 -16.98 9.07
C GLN A 161 -14.06 -18.29 8.38
N GLU A 162 -14.70 -18.64 7.27
CA GLU A 162 -14.36 -19.82 6.47
C GLU A 162 -12.92 -19.74 5.93
N LEU A 163 -12.55 -18.61 5.33
CA LEU A 163 -11.20 -18.39 4.81
C LEU A 163 -10.11 -18.51 5.88
N ILE A 164 -10.40 -18.08 7.11
CA ILE A 164 -9.48 -18.26 8.25
C ILE A 164 -9.40 -19.72 8.68
N SER A 165 -10.54 -20.39 8.80
CA SER A 165 -10.64 -21.77 9.27
C SER A 165 -9.92 -22.76 8.34
N ASN A 166 -9.88 -22.47 7.05
CA ASN A 166 -9.14 -23.25 6.04
C ASN A 166 -7.61 -23.17 6.22
N GLY A 167 -7.10 -22.20 6.98
CA GLY A 167 -5.68 -22.10 7.36
C GLY A 167 -4.71 -21.68 6.24
N ASN A 168 -5.20 -21.46 5.03
CA ASN A 168 -4.42 -21.13 3.84
C ASN A 168 -4.75 -19.75 3.27
N SER A 169 -5.07 -18.79 4.12
CA SER A 169 -5.34 -17.40 3.75
C SER A 169 -4.49 -16.41 4.53
N LEU A 170 -4.14 -15.30 3.88
CA LEU A 170 -3.52 -14.12 4.50
C LEU A 170 -4.35 -12.88 4.17
N TRP A 171 -4.34 -11.88 5.07
CA TRP A 171 -4.86 -10.56 4.75
C TRP A 171 -3.95 -9.85 3.75
N ASN A 172 -4.53 -9.17 2.79
CA ASN A 172 -3.81 -8.30 1.88
C ASN A 172 -3.29 -7.06 2.62
N SER A 173 -1.97 -6.87 2.62
CA SER A 173 -1.36 -5.68 3.24
C SER A 173 -1.38 -4.45 2.34
N GLY A 174 -1.86 -4.53 1.10
CA GLY A 174 -1.80 -3.45 0.12
C GLY A 174 -0.39 -3.13 -0.39
N ILE A 175 0.60 -3.98 -0.10
CA ILE A 175 1.98 -3.84 -0.56
C ILE A 175 2.19 -4.74 -1.78
N PHE A 176 2.58 -4.13 -2.91
CA PHE A 176 2.80 -4.83 -4.17
C PHE A 176 4.22 -4.62 -4.67
N ILE A 177 4.81 -5.68 -5.23
CA ILE A 177 6.10 -5.61 -5.92
C ILE A 177 5.87 -6.14 -7.34
N LEU A 178 6.15 -5.32 -8.36
CA LEU A 178 5.80 -5.61 -9.73
C LEU A 178 6.70 -4.85 -10.72
N LYS A 179 6.71 -5.26 -11.98
CA LYS A 179 7.28 -4.44 -13.04
C LYS A 179 6.21 -3.50 -13.62
N SER A 180 6.58 -2.26 -13.90
CA SER A 180 5.67 -1.28 -14.50
C SER A 180 5.03 -1.80 -15.79
N LYS A 181 5.80 -2.53 -16.61
CA LYS A 181 5.31 -3.19 -17.84
C LYS A 181 4.25 -4.24 -17.55
N THR A 182 4.46 -5.09 -16.54
CA THR A 182 3.50 -6.12 -16.13
C THR A 182 2.18 -5.50 -15.69
N TRP A 183 2.24 -4.42 -14.88
CA TRP A 183 1.03 -3.69 -14.50
C TRP A 183 0.31 -3.09 -15.71
N LEU A 184 1.04 -2.36 -16.58
CA LEU A 184 0.44 -1.71 -17.75
C LEU A 184 -0.21 -2.73 -18.70
N ASN A 185 0.40 -3.88 -18.90
CA ASN A 185 -0.19 -4.96 -19.68
C ASN A 185 -1.48 -5.48 -19.03
N ALA A 186 -1.43 -5.79 -17.74
CA ALA A 186 -2.58 -6.32 -17.00
C ALA A 186 -3.77 -5.34 -17.02
N ILE A 187 -3.54 -4.07 -16.67
CA ILE A 187 -4.61 -3.06 -16.62
C ILE A 187 -5.17 -2.75 -18.01
N SER A 188 -4.37 -2.88 -19.08
CA SER A 188 -4.83 -2.68 -20.46
C SER A 188 -5.85 -3.74 -20.91
N ILE A 189 -5.74 -4.95 -20.34
CA ILE A 189 -6.64 -6.08 -20.59
C ILE A 189 -7.86 -6.01 -19.68
N THR A 190 -7.63 -5.87 -18.36
CA THR A 190 -8.69 -5.97 -17.34
C THR A 190 -9.53 -4.71 -17.20
N ASN A 191 -8.95 -3.53 -17.54
CA ASN A 191 -9.61 -2.23 -17.40
C ASN A 191 -9.13 -1.20 -18.43
N LYS A 192 -9.52 -1.41 -19.67
CA LYS A 192 -9.12 -0.57 -20.81
C LYS A 192 -9.43 0.92 -20.65
N LEU A 193 -10.51 1.25 -19.92
CA LEU A 193 -10.88 2.65 -19.66
C LEU A 193 -9.85 3.33 -18.77
N ILE A 194 -9.42 2.69 -17.67
CA ILE A 194 -8.35 3.23 -16.80
C ILE A 194 -7.09 3.41 -17.63
N TYR A 195 -6.63 2.34 -18.31
CA TYR A 195 -5.40 2.39 -19.10
C TYR A 195 -5.39 3.58 -20.07
N LYS A 196 -6.39 3.68 -20.95
CA LYS A 196 -6.43 4.72 -22.00
C LYS A 196 -6.57 6.12 -21.45
N SER A 197 -7.41 6.30 -20.40
CA SER A 197 -7.61 7.62 -19.79
C SER A 197 -6.35 8.12 -19.12
N ILE A 198 -5.68 7.25 -18.36
CA ILE A 198 -4.45 7.60 -17.64
C ILE A 198 -3.28 7.77 -18.60
N GLU A 199 -3.13 6.93 -19.61
CA GLU A 199 -2.12 7.10 -20.66
C GLU A 199 -2.25 8.48 -21.33
N LYS A 200 -3.47 8.85 -21.74
CA LYS A 200 -3.74 10.14 -22.35
C LYS A 200 -3.46 11.30 -21.40
N SER A 201 -3.85 11.14 -20.15
CA SER A 201 -3.61 12.13 -19.10
C SER A 201 -2.12 12.34 -18.85
N TRP A 202 -1.36 11.26 -18.79
CA TRP A 202 0.09 11.29 -18.61
C TRP A 202 0.83 11.91 -19.78
N LYS A 203 0.46 11.58 -21.02
CA LYS A 203 1.04 12.18 -22.25
C LYS A 203 0.84 13.69 -22.33
N LYS A 204 -0.20 14.21 -21.70
CA LYS A 204 -0.54 15.65 -21.67
C LYS A 204 -0.20 16.34 -20.35
N LYS A 205 0.58 15.69 -19.51
CA LYS A 205 0.96 16.26 -18.21
C LYS A 205 1.77 17.53 -18.36
N THR A 206 1.72 18.38 -17.37
CA THR A 206 2.62 19.50 -17.16
C THR A 206 3.59 19.19 -16.03
N THR A 207 4.81 19.75 -16.11
CA THR A 207 5.84 19.56 -15.09
C THR A 207 6.28 20.94 -14.59
N ASP A 208 6.39 21.07 -13.27
CA ASP A 208 6.81 22.28 -12.59
C ASP A 208 7.68 21.87 -11.38
N GLY A 209 8.99 21.92 -11.58
CA GLY A 209 9.99 21.43 -10.62
C GLY A 209 9.78 19.95 -10.27
N LEU A 210 9.45 19.67 -9.01
CA LEU A 210 9.18 18.32 -8.50
C LEU A 210 7.76 17.83 -8.80
N PHE A 211 6.88 18.70 -9.30
CA PHE A 211 5.48 18.40 -9.50
C PHE A 211 5.19 17.97 -10.93
N GLU A 212 4.58 16.82 -11.09
CA GLU A 212 4.02 16.34 -12.34
C GLU A 212 2.49 16.31 -12.24
N ARG A 213 1.81 17.07 -13.10
CA ARG A 213 0.36 17.21 -13.09
C ARG A 213 -0.23 16.55 -14.33
N PRO A 214 -0.84 15.36 -14.19
CA PRO A 214 -1.60 14.73 -15.26
C PRO A 214 -2.75 15.63 -15.75
N ASP A 215 -3.05 15.56 -17.06
CA ASP A 215 -4.17 16.36 -17.62
C ASP A 215 -5.50 15.98 -16.98
N ARG A 216 -6.14 16.96 -16.31
CA ARG A 216 -7.38 16.79 -15.55
C ARG A 216 -8.53 16.25 -16.43
N LYS A 217 -8.68 16.78 -17.65
CA LYS A 217 -9.79 16.41 -18.56
C LYS A 217 -9.73 14.94 -18.96
N SER A 218 -8.54 14.43 -19.22
CA SER A 218 -8.33 13.01 -19.55
C SER A 218 -8.42 12.13 -18.32
N PHE A 219 -7.82 12.56 -17.19
CA PHE A 219 -7.84 11.83 -15.93
C PHE A 219 -9.24 11.56 -15.41
N SER A 220 -10.10 12.59 -15.42
CA SER A 220 -11.49 12.51 -14.94
C SER A 220 -12.37 11.54 -15.74
N LYS A 221 -11.93 11.06 -16.89
CA LYS A 221 -12.63 10.03 -17.67
C LYS A 221 -12.33 8.61 -17.21
N SER A 222 -11.38 8.44 -16.32
CA SER A 222 -11.03 7.13 -15.76
C SER A 222 -12.09 6.65 -14.77
N SER A 223 -12.28 5.34 -14.68
CA SER A 223 -13.08 4.77 -13.59
C SER A 223 -12.32 4.75 -12.28
N SER A 224 -13.03 4.93 -11.18
CA SER A 224 -12.50 4.81 -9.82
C SER A 224 -12.52 3.35 -9.38
N LYS A 225 -11.34 2.71 -9.27
CA LYS A 225 -11.19 1.32 -8.79
C LYS A 225 -9.90 1.15 -8.00
N SER A 226 -9.93 0.24 -7.02
CA SER A 226 -8.70 -0.20 -6.36
C SER A 226 -7.86 -1.10 -7.28
N ILE A 227 -6.58 -1.27 -6.95
CA ILE A 227 -5.66 -2.23 -7.57
C ILE A 227 -6.29 -3.63 -7.55
N ASP A 228 -6.87 -4.00 -6.42
CA ASP A 228 -7.46 -5.30 -6.15
C ASP A 228 -8.59 -5.62 -7.12
N TYR A 229 -9.62 -4.79 -7.18
CA TYR A 229 -10.75 -4.95 -8.11
C TYR A 229 -10.38 -4.76 -9.58
N ALA A 230 -9.40 -3.91 -9.87
CA ALA A 230 -9.05 -3.63 -11.26
C ALA A 230 -8.25 -4.77 -11.89
N VAL A 231 -7.35 -5.41 -11.15
CA VAL A 231 -6.38 -6.38 -11.68
C VAL A 231 -6.29 -7.65 -10.84
N ILE A 232 -6.09 -7.57 -9.51
CA ILE A 232 -5.68 -8.73 -8.71
C ILE A 232 -6.76 -9.84 -8.72
N GLU A 233 -8.02 -9.49 -8.49
CA GLU A 233 -9.13 -10.46 -8.57
C GLU A 233 -9.27 -11.14 -9.94
N LYS A 234 -8.80 -10.45 -11.00
CA LYS A 234 -8.90 -10.93 -12.38
C LYS A 234 -7.62 -11.62 -12.87
N ALA A 235 -6.58 -11.66 -12.05
CA ALA A 235 -5.26 -12.12 -12.45
C ALA A 235 -5.29 -13.52 -13.07
N ILE A 236 -6.05 -14.46 -12.48
CA ILE A 236 -6.19 -15.82 -12.97
C ILE A 236 -6.79 -15.83 -14.39
N SER A 237 -7.83 -15.01 -14.64
CA SER A 237 -8.51 -14.95 -15.95
C SER A 237 -7.64 -14.44 -17.09
N ILE A 238 -6.56 -13.74 -16.77
CA ILE A 238 -5.60 -13.19 -17.75
C ILE A 238 -4.23 -13.89 -17.70
N SER A 239 -4.15 -15.05 -17.03
CA SER A 239 -2.92 -15.84 -16.85
C SER A 239 -1.77 -15.04 -16.21
N LEU A 240 -2.08 -14.03 -15.40
CA LEU A 240 -1.12 -13.29 -14.61
C LEU A 240 -0.82 -14.04 -13.31
N LYS A 241 0.44 -14.40 -13.08
CA LYS A 241 0.84 -15.08 -11.86
C LYS A 241 0.88 -14.09 -10.68
N ILE A 242 0.23 -14.46 -9.60
CA ILE A 242 0.33 -13.74 -8.34
C ILE A 242 1.11 -14.60 -7.35
N LYS A 243 2.16 -14.03 -6.78
CA LYS A 243 3.00 -14.64 -5.76
C LYS A 243 2.78 -13.94 -4.42
N LEU A 244 2.86 -14.69 -3.34
CA LEU A 244 2.59 -14.18 -2.00
C LEU A 244 3.77 -14.48 -1.08
N ILE A 245 4.18 -13.46 -0.31
CA ILE A 245 5.13 -13.61 0.80
C ILE A 245 4.43 -13.18 2.09
N GLU A 246 4.50 -14.02 3.12
CA GLU A 246 3.98 -13.69 4.43
C GLU A 246 4.86 -12.65 5.13
N LEU A 247 4.25 -11.54 5.51
CA LEU A 247 4.87 -10.46 6.30
C LEU A 247 4.74 -10.80 7.80
N LYS A 248 5.72 -11.47 8.35
CA LYS A 248 5.73 -11.97 9.75
C LYS A 248 6.00 -10.87 10.78
N THR A 249 5.23 -9.80 10.73
CA THR A 249 5.27 -8.69 11.70
C THR A 249 3.88 -8.16 12.00
N LYS A 250 3.75 -7.36 13.06
CA LYS A 250 2.49 -6.63 13.28
C LYS A 250 2.31 -5.61 12.16
N TRP A 251 1.14 -5.65 11.55
CA TRP A 251 0.67 -4.76 10.51
C TRP A 251 -0.76 -4.31 10.82
N SER A 252 -1.09 -3.09 10.47
CA SER A 252 -2.44 -2.54 10.51
C SER A 252 -2.57 -1.40 9.49
N ASP A 253 -3.73 -1.30 8.86
CA ASP A 253 -4.10 -0.14 8.04
C ASP A 253 -4.60 1.05 8.87
N LEU A 254 -4.76 0.87 10.19
CA LEU A 254 -5.29 1.88 11.12
C LEU A 254 -6.63 2.47 10.67
N GLY A 255 -7.47 1.65 10.07
CA GLY A 255 -8.79 2.06 9.56
C GLY A 255 -9.83 2.24 10.67
N GLU A 256 -9.64 1.61 11.83
CA GLU A 256 -10.56 1.60 12.98
C GLU A 256 -9.84 1.95 14.29
N TYR A 257 -10.57 2.51 15.27
CA TYR A 257 -10.01 2.81 16.60
C TYR A 257 -9.42 1.57 17.28
N ASN A 258 -10.03 0.41 17.12
CA ASN A 258 -9.53 -0.85 17.66
C ASN A 258 -8.15 -1.25 17.12
N SER A 259 -7.76 -0.72 15.97
CA SER A 259 -6.43 -0.98 15.41
C SER A 259 -5.30 -0.24 16.13
N LEU A 260 -5.61 0.74 17.00
CA LEU A 260 -4.65 1.39 17.90
C LEU A 260 -4.06 0.40 18.91
N ASP A 261 -4.77 -0.68 19.25
CA ASP A 261 -4.25 -1.81 20.05
C ASP A 261 -2.99 -2.44 19.44
N SER A 262 -2.77 -2.27 18.14
CA SER A 262 -1.57 -2.76 17.47
C SER A 262 -0.33 -1.88 17.72
N ILE A 263 -0.54 -0.62 18.07
CA ILE A 263 0.51 0.41 18.27
C ILE A 263 0.83 0.55 19.73
N TYR A 264 -0.19 0.82 20.54
CA TYR A 264 -0.04 1.16 21.94
C TYR A 264 -0.13 -0.06 22.87
N ARG A 265 0.49 0.05 24.04
CA ARG A 265 0.38 -0.96 25.09
C ARG A 265 -0.81 -0.65 25.97
N LYS A 266 -1.60 -1.67 26.26
CA LYS A 266 -2.65 -1.59 27.30
C LYS A 266 -2.02 -1.67 28.68
N ASN A 267 -2.55 -0.88 29.63
CA ASN A 267 -2.22 -1.03 31.06
C ASN A 267 -2.94 -2.26 31.65
N ASN A 268 -2.77 -2.50 32.94
CA ASN A 268 -3.37 -3.66 33.66
C ASN A 268 -4.91 -3.65 33.69
N LYS A 269 -5.55 -2.50 33.39
CA LYS A 269 -7.01 -2.35 33.26
C LYS A 269 -7.50 -2.44 31.81
N GLY A 270 -6.58 -2.73 30.87
CA GLY A 270 -6.90 -2.79 29.45
C GLY A 270 -7.00 -1.42 28.78
N ASN A 271 -6.61 -0.32 29.46
CA ASN A 271 -6.68 1.03 28.93
C ASN A 271 -5.44 1.35 28.09
N ILE A 272 -5.64 2.12 27.01
CA ILE A 272 -4.60 2.83 26.26
C ILE A 272 -4.70 4.30 26.61
N ILE A 273 -3.63 4.86 27.20
CA ILE A 273 -3.61 6.24 27.67
C ILE A 273 -2.46 6.96 26.99
N GLN A 274 -2.78 8.09 26.35
CA GLN A 274 -1.83 8.99 25.73
C GLN A 274 -2.02 10.42 26.28
N GLY A 275 -0.92 11.01 26.77
CA GLY A 275 -0.93 12.33 27.41
C GLY A 275 -1.16 12.30 28.94
N GLU A 276 -1.37 13.48 29.51
CA GLU A 276 -1.65 13.64 30.95
C GLU A 276 -3.13 13.35 31.22
N VAL A 277 -3.43 12.13 31.66
CA VAL A 277 -4.80 11.67 31.93
C VAL A 277 -4.94 11.15 33.33
N ILE A 278 -6.00 11.57 34.03
CA ILE A 278 -6.41 11.00 35.31
C ILE A 278 -7.50 9.97 35.01
N GLU A 279 -7.18 8.68 35.22
CA GLU A 279 -8.17 7.59 35.07
C GLU A 279 -8.83 7.25 36.40
N LYS A 280 -10.15 7.25 36.42
CA LYS A 280 -10.94 6.80 37.55
C LYS A 280 -12.00 5.82 37.06
N ASP A 281 -11.98 4.59 37.62
CA ASP A 281 -12.97 3.53 37.36
C ASP A 281 -13.18 3.23 35.84
N THR A 282 -12.11 3.30 35.03
CA THR A 282 -12.13 3.08 33.59
C THR A 282 -11.44 1.76 33.25
N PHE A 283 -12.05 1.00 32.34
CA PHE A 283 -11.55 -0.28 31.84
C PHE A 283 -11.72 -0.36 30.31
N ASN A 284 -10.77 -0.97 29.62
CA ASN A 284 -10.78 -1.17 28.15
C ASN A 284 -11.07 0.12 27.37
N THR A 285 -10.55 1.25 27.84
CA THR A 285 -10.78 2.58 27.27
C THR A 285 -9.52 3.08 26.57
N THR A 286 -9.68 3.78 25.47
CA THR A 286 -8.60 4.49 24.77
C THR A 286 -8.81 5.99 24.90
N VAL A 287 -7.80 6.72 25.41
CA VAL A 287 -7.80 8.17 25.63
C VAL A 287 -6.56 8.79 25.04
#